data_7cb18df9a80b102cc50c1a0980e62879
#
_entry.id   7cb18df9a80b102cc50c1a0980e62879
#
_cell.length_a   1.000
_cell.length_b   1.000
_cell.length_c   1.000
_cell.angle_alpha   90.00
_cell.angle_beta   90.00
_cell.angle_gamma   90.00
#
_symmetry.space_group_name_H-M   'P 1'
#
loop_
_entity.id
_entity.type
_entity.pdbx_description
1 polymer ?
#
loop_
_entity_poly.entity_id
_entity_poly.type
_entity_poly.pdbx_seq_one_letter_code
_entity_poly.pdbx_strand_id
1 'polypeptide(L)'
;MCIRDRGDRTDVQLIREAIENGFTWKEVRRMDDRFFENKYTTMIKNMYFDKRSLETPFKRSVAVHWYIGESGSGKTGITLDLVETLGEEQLYMVSDYKNGFDSYSGEPILVLDEFRGQLQYAVLLGILEGYKKELPARYSNVLGLWNEVHITTIKTPEQVYAKMIDSAEADEDPISQLLGRIADITYCYKVNRVSGTKKDRNGNPAEFYRCTMPGEMYRNLKFDKEMGDKIDQLKQAAKVEYLMKYYQPGDIVEAFGISPAEPTSRMDKAL
;
A
#
# COMPACT_ATOMS: atom_id res chain seq x y z
N MET A 1 41.42 32.23 -16.66
CA MET A 1 40.68 31.77 -15.46
C MET A 1 39.23 31.59 -15.91
N CYS A 2 38.77 30.34 -16.07
CA CYS A 2 37.53 30.04 -16.77
C CYS A 2 36.30 30.43 -15.99
N ILE A 3 35.44 31.22 -16.58
CA ILE A 3 34.10 31.66 -16.07
C ILE A 3 33.18 30.46 -15.78
N ARG A 4 33.47 29.26 -16.32
CA ARG A 4 32.73 28.02 -16.06
C ARG A 4 32.77 27.53 -14.59
N ASP A 5 33.82 27.83 -13.87
CA ASP A 5 34.06 27.32 -12.50
C ASP A 5 33.18 28.00 -11.42
N ARG A 6 32.67 29.21 -11.68
CA ARG A 6 31.80 29.93 -10.75
C ARG A 6 30.32 29.51 -10.85
N GLY A 7 29.86 29.17 -12.06
CA GLY A 7 28.49 28.73 -12.30
C GLY A 7 28.19 27.39 -11.62
N ASP A 8 29.08 26.41 -11.78
CA ASP A 8 28.91 25.08 -11.24
C ASP A 8 28.88 25.08 -9.68
N ARG A 9 29.67 25.94 -9.02
CA ARG A 9 29.64 26.09 -7.54
C ARG A 9 28.33 26.69 -7.05
N THR A 10 27.79 27.67 -7.77
CA THR A 10 26.51 28.31 -7.43
C THR A 10 25.34 27.34 -7.61
N ASP A 11 25.35 26.56 -8.69
CA ASP A 11 24.32 25.54 -8.95
C ASP A 11 24.31 24.43 -7.87
N VAL A 12 25.49 23.91 -7.49
CA VAL A 12 25.62 22.91 -6.43
C VAL A 12 25.14 23.45 -5.08
N GLN A 13 25.44 24.70 -4.77
CA GLN A 13 24.99 25.33 -3.55
C GLN A 13 23.47 25.52 -3.53
N LEU A 14 22.86 25.98 -4.63
CA LEU A 14 21.41 26.10 -4.78
C LEU A 14 20.72 24.75 -4.59
N ILE A 15 21.23 23.70 -5.22
CA ILE A 15 20.71 22.33 -5.08
C ILE A 15 20.76 21.88 -3.62
N ARG A 16 21.90 22.12 -2.94
CA ARG A 16 22.06 21.73 -1.53
C ARG A 16 21.08 22.44 -0.63
N GLU A 17 20.98 23.78 -0.76
CA GLU A 17 20.06 24.59 0.02
C GLU A 17 18.60 24.17 -0.18
N ALA A 18 18.21 23.86 -1.42
CA ALA A 18 16.86 23.37 -1.70
C ALA A 18 16.58 22.03 -1.01
N ILE A 19 17.53 21.07 -1.07
CA ILE A 19 17.39 19.76 -0.39
C ILE A 19 17.35 19.94 1.14
N GLU A 20 18.15 20.84 1.70
CA GLU A 20 18.16 21.17 3.13
C GLU A 20 16.82 21.77 3.59
N ASN A 21 16.18 22.56 2.72
CA ASN A 21 14.86 23.14 2.94
C ASN A 21 13.71 22.14 2.72
N GLY A 22 14.00 20.84 2.47
CA GLY A 22 13.01 19.78 2.41
C GLY A 22 12.45 19.47 1.01
N PHE A 23 12.91 20.14 -0.03
CA PHE A 23 12.46 19.84 -1.40
C PHE A 23 12.90 18.45 -1.83
N THR A 24 12.01 17.75 -2.51
CA THR A 24 12.30 16.45 -3.15
C THR A 24 13.22 16.65 -4.35
N TRP A 25 13.92 15.61 -4.77
CA TRP A 25 14.78 15.68 -5.93
C TRP A 25 14.02 16.04 -7.22
N LYS A 26 12.73 15.69 -7.33
CA LYS A 26 11.88 16.06 -8.47
C LYS A 26 11.57 17.57 -8.46
N GLU A 27 11.30 18.13 -7.28
CA GLU A 27 11.06 19.57 -7.14
C GLU A 27 12.31 20.37 -7.40
N VAL A 28 13.46 19.98 -6.84
CA VAL A 28 14.75 20.64 -7.13
C VAL A 28 15.07 20.64 -8.61
N ARG A 29 14.83 19.52 -9.30
CA ARG A 29 15.02 19.41 -10.74
C ARG A 29 14.17 20.37 -11.56
N ARG A 30 13.00 20.78 -11.05
CA ARG A 30 12.07 21.73 -11.70
C ARG A 30 12.43 23.20 -11.46
N MET A 31 13.40 23.50 -10.58
CA MET A 31 13.76 24.87 -10.24
C MET A 31 14.53 25.58 -11.36
N ASP A 32 15.24 24.83 -12.20
CA ASP A 32 16.04 25.38 -13.32
C ASP A 32 16.07 24.38 -14.48
N ASP A 33 15.86 24.84 -15.71
CA ASP A 33 15.85 24.00 -16.91
C ASP A 33 17.15 23.21 -17.11
N ARG A 34 18.29 23.76 -16.67
CA ARG A 34 19.60 23.08 -16.72
C ARG A 34 19.64 21.81 -15.87
N PHE A 35 18.82 21.74 -14.82
CA PHE A 35 18.74 20.60 -13.92
C PHE A 35 18.10 19.36 -14.56
N PHE A 36 17.49 19.49 -15.74
CA PHE A 36 17.01 18.36 -16.53
C PHE A 36 18.14 17.61 -17.27
N GLU A 37 19.37 18.19 -17.38
CA GLU A 37 20.50 17.46 -17.90
C GLU A 37 20.87 16.27 -16.99
N ASN A 38 21.29 15.15 -17.60
CA ASN A 38 21.58 13.90 -16.89
C ASN A 38 22.58 14.07 -15.74
N LYS A 39 23.61 14.90 -15.93
CA LYS A 39 24.63 15.16 -14.88
C LYS A 39 24.02 15.76 -13.61
N TYR A 40 23.14 16.76 -13.79
CA TYR A 40 22.44 17.41 -12.65
C TYR A 40 21.40 16.48 -12.05
N THR A 41 20.59 15.82 -12.86
CA THR A 41 19.58 14.87 -12.38
C THR A 41 20.19 13.80 -11.48
N THR A 42 21.32 13.19 -11.90
CA THR A 42 22.01 12.18 -11.11
C THR A 42 22.58 12.77 -9.82
N MET A 43 23.19 13.94 -9.90
CA MET A 43 23.77 14.64 -8.75
C MET A 43 22.68 15.01 -7.72
N ILE A 44 21.58 15.60 -8.18
CA ILE A 44 20.45 15.97 -7.32
C ILE A 44 19.88 14.75 -6.62
N LYS A 45 19.66 13.65 -7.35
CA LYS A 45 19.18 12.40 -6.80
C LYS A 45 20.10 11.84 -5.71
N ASN A 46 21.38 11.76 -5.99
CA ASN A 46 22.36 11.25 -5.04
C ASN A 46 22.42 12.14 -3.78
N MET A 47 22.54 13.44 -3.93
CA MET A 47 22.56 14.38 -2.81
C MET A 47 21.29 14.29 -1.96
N TYR A 48 20.13 14.13 -2.59
CA TYR A 48 18.85 13.96 -1.89
C TYR A 48 18.83 12.67 -1.06
N PHE A 49 19.12 11.53 -1.67
CA PHE A 49 19.07 10.25 -0.96
C PHE A 49 20.18 10.11 0.09
N ASP A 50 21.36 10.67 -0.14
CA ASP A 50 22.43 10.73 0.86
C ASP A 50 21.98 11.52 2.09
N LYS A 51 21.36 12.70 1.89
CA LYS A 51 20.82 13.52 2.98
C LYS A 51 19.70 12.76 3.73
N ARG A 52 18.71 12.20 3.00
CA ARG A 52 17.63 11.42 3.62
C ARG A 52 18.16 10.17 4.33
N SER A 53 19.21 9.54 3.81
CA SER A 53 19.86 8.43 4.48
C SER A 53 20.43 8.82 5.85
N LEU A 54 21.06 9.98 5.97
CA LEU A 54 21.59 10.46 7.25
C LEU A 54 20.48 10.76 8.27
N GLU A 55 19.35 11.28 7.80
CA GLU A 55 18.21 11.67 8.65
C GLU A 55 17.31 10.49 9.03
N THR A 56 17.28 9.43 8.21
CA THR A 56 16.40 8.28 8.42
C THR A 56 16.94 7.39 9.54
N PRO A 57 16.17 7.08 10.58
CA PRO A 57 16.57 6.17 11.62
C PRO A 57 16.78 4.75 11.07
N PHE A 58 17.62 3.96 11.74
CA PHE A 58 17.89 2.57 11.34
C PHE A 58 16.61 1.72 11.24
N LYS A 59 15.63 1.97 12.11
CA LYS A 59 14.30 1.35 12.09
C LYS A 59 13.23 2.40 12.30
N ARG A 60 12.21 2.37 11.46
CA ARG A 60 10.99 3.18 11.54
C ARG A 60 9.76 2.27 11.60
N SER A 61 8.62 2.81 12.00
CA SER A 61 7.34 2.10 11.88
C SER A 61 6.85 2.19 10.43
N VAL A 62 6.39 1.06 9.88
CA VAL A 62 5.71 0.99 8.58
C VAL A 62 4.33 0.36 8.81
N ALA A 63 3.27 1.10 8.48
CA ALA A 63 1.92 0.57 8.49
C ALA A 63 1.64 -0.12 7.14
N VAL A 64 1.13 -1.35 7.18
CA VAL A 64 0.84 -2.14 5.97
C VAL A 64 -0.65 -2.43 5.90
N HIS A 65 -1.30 -1.92 4.85
CA HIS A 65 -2.72 -2.06 4.58
C HIS A 65 -2.94 -2.98 3.38
N TRP A 66 -3.68 -4.07 3.59
CA TRP A 66 -3.91 -5.09 2.57
C TRP A 66 -5.36 -5.06 2.10
N TYR A 67 -5.59 -4.71 0.82
CA TYR A 67 -6.92 -4.57 0.25
C TYR A 67 -7.24 -5.72 -0.70
N ILE A 68 -8.27 -6.50 -0.35
CA ILE A 68 -8.72 -7.65 -1.13
C ILE A 68 -10.07 -7.34 -1.76
N GLY A 69 -10.28 -7.74 -2.99
CA GLY A 69 -11.59 -7.66 -3.64
C GLY A 69 -11.53 -8.09 -5.10
N GLU A 70 -12.67 -8.47 -5.63
CA GLU A 70 -12.80 -8.84 -7.03
C GLU A 70 -12.50 -7.67 -7.97
N SER A 71 -12.33 -7.96 -9.25
CA SER A 71 -12.18 -6.89 -10.24
C SER A 71 -13.42 -6.01 -10.27
N GLY A 72 -13.23 -4.68 -10.20
CA GLY A 72 -14.33 -3.73 -10.15
C GLY A 72 -15.00 -3.58 -8.78
N SER A 73 -14.42 -4.09 -7.71
CA SER A 73 -14.92 -3.92 -6.32
C SER A 73 -14.61 -2.55 -5.69
N GLY A 74 -14.00 -1.62 -6.44
CA GLY A 74 -13.69 -0.29 -5.94
C GLY A 74 -12.31 -0.15 -5.29
N LYS A 75 -11.39 -1.12 -5.44
CA LYS A 75 -10.00 -1.01 -4.89
C LYS A 75 -9.25 0.21 -5.40
N THR A 76 -9.35 0.53 -6.69
CA THR A 76 -8.73 1.74 -7.26
C THR A 76 -9.23 3.02 -6.59
N GLY A 77 -10.46 3.02 -6.08
CA GLY A 77 -10.99 4.15 -5.30
C GLY A 77 -10.19 4.45 -4.03
N ILE A 78 -9.48 3.47 -3.47
CA ILE A 78 -8.62 3.66 -2.29
C ILE A 78 -7.45 4.57 -2.65
N THR A 79 -6.78 4.29 -3.76
CA THR A 79 -5.68 5.13 -4.25
C THR A 79 -6.16 6.55 -4.58
N LEU A 80 -7.36 6.68 -5.19
CA LEU A 80 -7.95 7.99 -5.46
C LEU A 80 -8.29 8.76 -4.18
N ASP A 81 -8.87 8.09 -3.17
CA ASP A 81 -9.15 8.70 -1.87
C ASP A 81 -7.86 9.18 -1.17
N LEU A 82 -6.76 8.42 -1.27
CA LEU A 82 -5.46 8.83 -0.76
C LEU A 82 -4.92 10.05 -1.49
N VAL A 83 -4.98 10.07 -2.81
CA VAL A 83 -4.56 11.23 -3.63
C VAL A 83 -5.41 12.46 -3.31
N GLU A 84 -6.73 12.31 -3.20
CA GLU A 84 -7.63 13.41 -2.88
C GLU A 84 -7.38 13.99 -1.47
N THR A 85 -7.02 13.12 -0.52
CA THR A 85 -6.83 13.51 0.88
C THR A 85 -5.44 14.09 1.15
N LEU A 86 -4.40 13.51 0.56
CA LEU A 86 -3.00 13.75 0.92
C LEU A 86 -2.19 14.45 -0.18
N GLY A 87 -2.65 14.42 -1.43
CA GLY A 87 -1.95 14.92 -2.60
C GLY A 87 -1.22 13.80 -3.36
N GLU A 88 -1.17 13.93 -4.69
CA GLU A 88 -0.51 12.96 -5.58
C GLU A 88 1.01 12.85 -5.29
N GLU A 89 1.63 13.94 -4.88
CA GLU A 89 3.07 14.02 -4.58
C GLU A 89 3.48 13.22 -3.33
N GLN A 90 2.53 12.84 -2.47
CA GLN A 90 2.79 12.02 -1.28
C GLN A 90 2.80 10.52 -1.59
N LEU A 91 2.44 10.14 -2.81
CA LEU A 91 2.12 8.78 -3.15
C LEU A 91 2.99 8.26 -4.30
N TYR A 92 3.60 7.10 -4.10
CA TYR A 92 4.29 6.38 -5.14
C TYR A 92 3.60 5.06 -5.46
N MET A 93 3.11 4.92 -6.69
CA MET A 93 2.40 3.72 -7.13
C MET A 93 3.29 2.83 -8.00
N VAL A 94 3.44 1.58 -7.60
CA VAL A 94 4.11 0.52 -8.36
C VAL A 94 3.07 -0.31 -9.08
N SER A 95 3.05 -0.24 -10.41
CA SER A 95 2.24 -1.07 -11.31
C SER A 95 3.10 -2.00 -12.18
N ASP A 96 4.35 -1.63 -12.44
CA ASP A 96 5.37 -2.47 -13.10
C ASP A 96 6.39 -2.95 -12.06
N TYR A 97 6.30 -4.22 -11.70
CA TYR A 97 7.16 -4.81 -10.66
C TYR A 97 8.58 -5.16 -11.12
N LYS A 98 8.86 -5.10 -12.42
CA LYS A 98 10.21 -5.37 -12.95
C LYS A 98 11.20 -4.24 -12.66
N ASN A 99 10.72 -3.00 -12.73
CA ASN A 99 11.51 -1.78 -12.50
C ASN A 99 10.76 -0.82 -11.55
N GLY A 100 10.07 -1.38 -10.59
CA GLY A 100 9.06 -0.68 -9.81
C GLY A 100 9.55 0.56 -9.06
N PHE A 101 10.83 0.69 -8.78
CA PHE A 101 11.37 1.78 -7.96
C PHE A 101 12.21 2.80 -8.74
N ASP A 102 12.32 2.68 -10.06
CA ASP A 102 13.17 3.57 -10.89
C ASP A 102 12.82 5.06 -10.75
N SER A 103 11.54 5.37 -10.57
CA SER A 103 11.03 6.74 -10.46
C SER A 103 10.67 7.15 -9.03
N TYR A 104 10.96 6.31 -8.02
CA TYR A 104 10.70 6.64 -6.64
C TYR A 104 11.50 7.87 -6.19
N SER A 105 10.87 8.76 -5.44
CA SER A 105 11.38 10.08 -5.08
C SER A 105 11.45 10.32 -3.58
N GLY A 106 11.12 9.30 -2.78
CA GLY A 106 11.05 9.43 -1.35
C GLY A 106 9.63 9.70 -0.83
N GLU A 107 8.62 9.43 -1.64
CA GLU A 107 7.22 9.55 -1.25
C GLU A 107 6.94 8.70 0.00
N PRO A 108 6.21 9.25 1.00
CA PRO A 108 5.97 8.57 2.26
C PRO A 108 4.96 7.43 2.17
N ILE A 109 4.16 7.37 1.12
CA ILE A 109 3.15 6.34 0.88
C ILE A 109 3.52 5.52 -0.35
N LEU A 110 3.62 4.22 -0.18
CA LEU A 110 3.86 3.27 -1.25
C LEU A 110 2.58 2.49 -1.57
N VAL A 111 2.16 2.48 -2.82
CA VAL A 111 1.05 1.64 -3.31
C VAL A 111 1.60 0.53 -4.20
N LEU A 112 1.38 -0.71 -3.81
CA LEU A 112 1.63 -1.89 -4.63
C LEU A 112 0.31 -2.28 -5.31
N ASP A 113 0.10 -1.79 -6.54
CA ASP A 113 -1.17 -1.97 -7.24
C ASP A 113 -1.23 -3.33 -7.95
N GLU A 114 -2.40 -3.96 -7.88
CA GLU A 114 -2.66 -5.30 -8.44
C GLU A 114 -1.60 -6.36 -8.08
N PHE A 115 -1.12 -6.32 -6.85
CA PHE A 115 -0.08 -7.24 -6.40
C PHE A 115 -0.59 -8.69 -6.35
N ARG A 116 0.14 -9.61 -6.97
CA ARG A 116 -0.20 -11.03 -7.06
C ARG A 116 1.00 -11.95 -6.80
N GLY A 117 2.03 -11.45 -6.11
CA GLY A 117 3.28 -12.16 -5.87
C GLY A 117 4.29 -12.02 -7.01
N GLN A 118 4.43 -10.83 -7.58
CA GLN A 118 5.40 -10.55 -8.66
C GLN A 118 6.81 -10.26 -8.16
N LEU A 119 6.96 -9.99 -6.86
CA LEU A 119 8.26 -9.78 -6.21
C LEU A 119 8.77 -11.08 -5.59
N GLN A 120 10.07 -11.18 -5.37
CA GLN A 120 10.63 -12.21 -4.50
C GLN A 120 10.17 -11.98 -3.06
N TYR A 121 9.94 -13.05 -2.30
CA TYR A 121 9.41 -12.97 -0.94
C TYR A 121 10.28 -12.14 -0.01
N ALA A 122 11.60 -12.35 -0.02
CA ALA A 122 12.55 -11.56 0.76
C ALA A 122 12.55 -10.06 0.41
N VAL A 123 12.28 -9.71 -0.87
CA VAL A 123 12.13 -8.31 -1.31
C VAL A 123 10.84 -7.73 -0.75
N LEU A 124 9.72 -8.45 -0.85
CA LEU A 124 8.46 -8.03 -0.26
C LEU A 124 8.59 -7.80 1.24
N LEU A 125 9.13 -8.74 1.99
CA LEU A 125 9.36 -8.58 3.43
C LEU A 125 10.19 -7.34 3.73
N GLY A 126 11.23 -7.09 2.93
CA GLY A 126 12.08 -5.91 3.09
C GLY A 126 11.38 -4.58 2.81
N ILE A 127 10.39 -4.57 1.92
CA ILE A 127 9.53 -3.40 1.66
C ILE A 127 8.61 -3.14 2.86
N LEU A 128 8.06 -4.20 3.46
CA LEU A 128 7.10 -4.12 4.56
C LEU A 128 7.77 -3.92 5.93
N GLU A 129 9.09 -4.10 6.02
CA GLU A 129 9.87 -3.82 7.22
C GLU A 129 10.21 -2.33 7.34
N GLY A 130 10.30 -1.85 8.54
CA GLY A 130 10.74 -0.48 8.79
C GLY A 130 12.26 -0.27 8.82
N TYR A 131 13.07 -1.27 8.45
CA TYR A 131 14.51 -1.11 8.42
C TYR A 131 14.97 -0.22 7.27
N LYS A 132 16.04 0.54 7.53
CA LYS A 132 16.73 1.32 6.53
C LYS A 132 17.34 0.38 5.49
N LYS A 133 16.77 0.33 4.30
CA LYS A 133 17.15 -0.60 3.23
C LYS A 133 17.15 0.11 1.89
N GLU A 134 18.16 -0.20 1.11
CA GLU A 134 18.22 0.19 -0.29
C GLU A 134 17.54 -0.88 -1.15
N LEU A 135 16.75 -0.42 -2.11
CA LEU A 135 16.10 -1.26 -3.10
C LEU A 135 16.78 -1.10 -4.46
N PRO A 136 16.87 -2.18 -5.23
CA PRO A 136 17.45 -2.11 -6.56
C PRO A 136 16.57 -1.25 -7.48
N ALA A 137 17.19 -0.29 -8.15
CA ALA A 137 16.63 0.45 -9.27
C ALA A 137 17.63 0.43 -10.41
N ARG A 138 17.17 0.67 -11.64
CA ARG A 138 17.95 0.42 -12.87
C ARG A 138 19.32 1.13 -12.92
N TYR A 139 19.43 2.33 -12.37
CA TYR A 139 20.63 3.16 -12.47
C TYR A 139 21.32 3.45 -11.15
N SER A 140 20.63 3.29 -10.04
CA SER A 140 21.16 3.45 -8.69
C SER A 140 20.18 2.83 -7.70
N ASN A 141 20.68 2.31 -6.58
CA ASN A 141 19.81 1.92 -5.49
C ASN A 141 19.05 3.12 -4.95
N VAL A 142 17.83 2.90 -4.52
CA VAL A 142 17.00 3.93 -3.88
C VAL A 142 16.71 3.54 -2.43
N LEU A 143 16.81 4.52 -1.55
CA LEU A 143 16.47 4.33 -0.14
C LEU A 143 14.95 4.36 0.00
N GLY A 144 14.37 3.29 0.55
CA GLY A 144 12.95 3.27 0.91
C GLY A 144 12.67 4.22 2.08
N LEU A 145 11.86 5.26 1.83
CA LEU A 145 11.52 6.30 2.83
C LEU A 145 10.04 6.25 3.26
N TRP A 146 9.23 5.39 2.65
CA TRP A 146 7.82 5.24 3.01
C TRP A 146 7.64 4.73 4.45
N ASN A 147 6.58 5.18 5.07
CA ASN A 147 6.11 4.73 6.38
C ASN A 147 4.73 4.07 6.31
N GLU A 148 4.14 4.04 5.12
CA GLU A 148 2.83 3.44 4.86
C GLU A 148 2.87 2.69 3.54
N VAL A 149 2.33 1.46 3.51
CA VAL A 149 2.28 0.60 2.33
C VAL A 149 0.86 0.11 2.12
N HIS A 150 0.28 0.42 0.96
CA HIS A 150 -1.04 -0.05 0.53
C HIS A 150 -0.88 -1.11 -0.55
N ILE A 151 -1.40 -2.31 -0.31
CA ILE A 151 -1.34 -3.42 -1.27
C ILE A 151 -2.74 -3.70 -1.79
N THR A 152 -2.99 -3.44 -3.07
CA THR A 152 -4.27 -3.79 -3.70
C THR A 152 -4.13 -5.13 -4.44
N THR A 153 -5.08 -6.03 -4.25
CA THR A 153 -5.02 -7.39 -4.81
C THR A 153 -6.39 -8.05 -4.88
N ILE A 154 -6.46 -9.16 -5.60
CA ILE A 154 -7.60 -10.09 -5.59
C ILE A 154 -7.37 -11.29 -4.67
N LYS A 155 -6.21 -11.37 -4.01
CA LYS A 155 -5.73 -12.53 -3.28
C LYS A 155 -5.57 -12.24 -1.79
N THR A 156 -5.76 -13.26 -0.96
CA THR A 156 -5.36 -13.18 0.45
C THR A 156 -3.83 -13.21 0.58
N PRO A 157 -3.27 -12.77 1.72
CA PRO A 157 -1.83 -12.91 1.98
C PRO A 157 -1.34 -14.36 1.81
N GLU A 158 -2.13 -15.35 2.24
CA GLU A 158 -1.82 -16.77 2.09
C GLU A 158 -1.75 -17.22 0.63
N GLN A 159 -2.68 -16.75 -0.19
CA GLN A 159 -2.70 -17.07 -1.63
C GLN A 159 -1.56 -16.38 -2.39
N VAL A 160 -1.11 -15.21 -1.93
CA VAL A 160 0.07 -14.55 -2.47
C VAL A 160 1.33 -15.31 -2.04
N TYR A 161 1.44 -15.63 -0.75
CA TYR A 161 2.56 -16.38 -0.19
C TYR A 161 2.75 -17.74 -0.90
N ALA A 162 1.67 -18.52 -1.04
CA ALA A 162 1.71 -19.81 -1.71
C ALA A 162 2.16 -19.74 -3.20
N LYS A 163 2.13 -18.56 -3.81
CA LYS A 163 2.65 -18.33 -5.16
C LYS A 163 4.14 -17.98 -5.15
N MET A 164 4.64 -17.41 -4.06
CA MET A 164 6.00 -16.87 -3.95
C MET A 164 6.98 -17.88 -3.35
N ILE A 165 6.49 -18.81 -2.52
CA ILE A 165 7.28 -19.79 -1.77
C ILE A 165 6.81 -21.18 -2.10
N ASP A 166 7.76 -22.06 -2.46
CA ASP A 166 7.50 -23.47 -2.62
C ASP A 166 7.30 -24.15 -1.26
N SER A 167 6.50 -25.20 -1.22
CA SER A 167 6.17 -25.91 0.03
C SER A 167 7.41 -26.46 0.76
N ALA A 168 8.49 -26.73 0.03
CA ALA A 168 9.76 -27.20 0.61
C ALA A 168 10.54 -26.10 1.36
N GLU A 169 10.31 -24.83 1.02
CA GLU A 169 10.98 -23.66 1.62
C GLU A 169 10.13 -23.00 2.72
N ALA A 170 8.90 -23.48 2.92
CA ALA A 170 7.94 -22.85 3.83
C ALA A 170 8.37 -22.86 5.31
N ASP A 171 9.22 -23.80 5.71
CA ASP A 171 9.75 -23.88 7.08
C ASP A 171 10.86 -22.83 7.31
N GLU A 172 11.65 -22.48 6.30
CA GLU A 172 12.70 -21.46 6.36
C GLU A 172 12.13 -20.05 6.25
N ASP A 173 11.11 -19.86 5.39
CA ASP A 173 10.44 -18.59 5.14
C ASP A 173 8.93 -18.64 5.49
N PRO A 174 8.57 -18.73 6.77
CA PRO A 174 7.19 -18.95 7.19
C PRO A 174 6.28 -17.74 6.91
N ILE A 175 5.03 -18.02 6.52
CA ILE A 175 4.00 -17.01 6.27
C ILE A 175 3.76 -16.06 7.45
N SER A 176 4.05 -16.49 8.67
CA SER A 176 3.93 -15.65 9.87
C SER A 176 4.74 -14.36 9.78
N GLN A 177 5.84 -14.36 9.03
CA GLN A 177 6.64 -13.17 8.77
C GLN A 177 5.87 -12.12 7.97
N LEU A 178 5.12 -12.55 6.95
CA LEU A 178 4.26 -11.65 6.16
C LEU A 178 3.08 -11.17 6.98
N LEU A 179 2.33 -12.08 7.59
CA LEU A 179 1.15 -11.77 8.37
C LEU A 179 1.46 -10.86 9.57
N GLY A 180 2.66 -11.04 10.18
CA GLY A 180 3.11 -10.22 11.30
C GLY A 180 3.32 -8.74 10.97
N ARG A 181 3.51 -8.41 9.68
CA ARG A 181 3.73 -7.03 9.20
C ARG A 181 2.46 -6.30 8.80
N ILE A 182 1.37 -7.03 8.55
CA ILE A 182 0.10 -6.46 8.10
C ILE A 182 -0.64 -5.84 9.29
N ALA A 183 -0.90 -4.55 9.22
CA ALA A 183 -1.64 -3.79 10.22
C ALA A 183 -3.14 -4.10 10.14
N ASP A 184 -3.69 -4.11 8.93
CA ASP A 184 -5.10 -4.43 8.69
C ASP A 184 -5.32 -5.02 7.30
N ILE A 185 -6.46 -5.70 7.17
CA ILE A 185 -6.95 -6.27 5.92
C ILE A 185 -8.35 -5.73 5.66
N THR A 186 -8.53 -5.14 4.50
CA THR A 186 -9.81 -4.59 4.05
C THR A 186 -10.37 -5.42 2.89
N TYR A 187 -11.55 -5.96 3.05
CA TYR A 187 -12.30 -6.57 1.97
C TYR A 187 -13.16 -5.52 1.27
N CYS A 188 -12.89 -5.33 -0.04
CA CYS A 188 -13.63 -4.42 -0.90
C CYS A 188 -14.67 -5.18 -1.70
N TYR A 189 -15.92 -4.74 -1.66
CA TYR A 189 -17.00 -5.38 -2.41
C TYR A 189 -17.96 -4.35 -3.01
N LYS A 190 -18.64 -4.79 -4.05
CA LYS A 190 -19.61 -3.99 -4.79
C LYS A 190 -21.01 -4.59 -4.63
N VAL A 191 -21.97 -3.73 -4.41
CA VAL A 191 -23.40 -4.08 -4.45
C VAL A 191 -24.04 -3.35 -5.62
N ASN A 192 -24.63 -4.12 -6.54
CA ASN A 192 -25.37 -3.55 -7.65
C ASN A 192 -26.69 -2.94 -7.14
N ARG A 193 -27.06 -1.79 -7.69
CA ARG A 193 -28.28 -1.06 -7.36
C ARG A 193 -29.17 -0.90 -8.58
N VAL A 194 -30.46 -0.71 -8.38
CA VAL A 194 -31.42 -0.39 -9.45
C VAL A 194 -31.25 1.07 -9.88
N SER A 195 -30.91 1.96 -8.92
CA SER A 195 -30.68 3.39 -9.15
C SER A 195 -29.59 3.90 -8.22
N GLY A 196 -28.91 4.97 -8.59
CA GLY A 196 -27.86 5.59 -7.77
C GLY A 196 -26.95 6.51 -8.59
N THR A 197 -26.25 7.40 -7.90
CA THR A 197 -25.30 8.34 -8.51
C THR A 197 -23.94 7.70 -8.80
N LYS A 198 -23.49 6.79 -7.94
CA LYS A 198 -22.26 6.03 -8.16
C LYS A 198 -22.49 4.93 -9.18
N LYS A 199 -21.56 4.77 -10.10
CA LYS A 199 -21.62 3.78 -11.17
C LYS A 199 -20.38 2.91 -11.17
N ASP A 200 -20.54 1.66 -11.60
CA ASP A 200 -19.41 0.79 -11.87
C ASP A 200 -18.77 1.12 -13.24
N ARG A 201 -17.70 0.41 -13.58
CA ARG A 201 -16.97 0.57 -14.85
C ARG A 201 -17.82 0.35 -16.11
N ASN A 202 -18.96 -0.31 -15.98
CA ASN A 202 -19.90 -0.58 -17.07
C ASN A 202 -21.03 0.46 -17.12
N GLY A 203 -21.00 1.46 -16.23
CA GLY A 203 -22.03 2.50 -16.13
C GLY A 203 -23.28 2.08 -15.36
N ASN A 204 -23.30 0.89 -14.74
CA ASN A 204 -24.42 0.42 -13.94
C ASN A 204 -24.38 1.03 -12.54
N PRO A 205 -25.54 1.42 -11.96
CA PRO A 205 -25.59 1.91 -10.60
C PRO A 205 -25.04 0.88 -9.61
N ALA A 206 -24.10 1.31 -8.76
CA ALA A 206 -23.45 0.45 -7.78
C ALA A 206 -23.02 1.23 -6.55
N GLU A 207 -22.98 0.54 -5.42
CA GLU A 207 -22.36 1.02 -4.20
C GLU A 207 -21.13 0.18 -3.87
N PHE A 208 -20.10 0.85 -3.33
CA PHE A 208 -18.83 0.23 -2.97
C PHE A 208 -18.66 0.28 -1.46
N TYR A 209 -18.33 -0.86 -0.88
CA TYR A 209 -18.17 -1.04 0.55
C TYR A 209 -16.79 -1.57 0.87
N ARG A 210 -16.34 -1.25 2.07
CA ARG A 210 -15.07 -1.70 2.62
C ARG A 210 -15.31 -2.23 4.03
N CYS A 211 -14.95 -3.49 4.27
CA CYS A 211 -14.97 -4.12 5.58
C CYS A 211 -13.54 -4.33 6.03
N THR A 212 -13.10 -3.62 7.06
CA THR A 212 -11.71 -3.64 7.54
C THR A 212 -11.61 -4.46 8.81
N MET A 213 -10.62 -5.33 8.87
CA MET A 213 -10.29 -6.17 10.02
C MET A 213 -8.84 -5.91 10.45
N PRO A 214 -8.56 -5.71 11.74
CA PRO A 214 -7.20 -5.64 12.25
C PRO A 214 -6.38 -6.89 11.87
N GLY A 215 -5.10 -6.72 11.52
CA GLY A 215 -4.23 -7.82 11.10
C GLY A 215 -4.06 -8.89 12.18
N GLU A 216 -4.06 -8.50 13.47
CA GLU A 216 -4.05 -9.45 14.58
C GLU A 216 -5.32 -10.34 14.59
N MET A 217 -6.49 -9.75 14.37
CA MET A 217 -7.75 -10.48 14.30
C MET A 217 -7.73 -11.45 13.10
N TYR A 218 -7.28 -10.98 11.96
CA TYR A 218 -7.15 -11.81 10.76
C TYR A 218 -6.20 -13.00 10.95
N ARG A 219 -5.05 -12.80 11.61
CA ARG A 219 -4.11 -13.89 11.93
C ARG A 219 -4.76 -14.99 12.77
N ASN A 220 -5.64 -14.61 13.69
CA ASN A 220 -6.32 -15.52 14.62
C ASN A 220 -7.53 -16.23 14.00
N LEU A 221 -7.96 -15.86 12.77
CA LEU A 221 -8.98 -16.62 12.06
C LEU A 221 -8.42 -18.02 11.76
N LYS A 222 -9.12 -19.04 12.28
CA LYS A 222 -8.79 -20.43 12.00
C LYS A 222 -9.21 -20.76 10.57
N PHE A 223 -8.39 -21.55 9.88
CA PHE A 223 -8.83 -22.20 8.67
C PHE A 223 -9.84 -23.29 9.06
N ASP A 224 -11.09 -23.03 8.81
CA ASP A 224 -12.17 -23.97 9.00
C ASP A 224 -12.60 -24.52 7.64
N LYS A 225 -12.42 -25.84 7.43
CA LYS A 225 -12.83 -26.50 6.17
C LYS A 225 -14.34 -26.41 5.93
N GLU A 226 -15.15 -26.29 6.98
CA GLU A 226 -16.60 -26.18 6.88
C GLU A 226 -17.05 -24.75 6.52
N MET A 227 -16.29 -23.72 6.95
CA MET A 227 -16.57 -22.30 6.66
C MET A 227 -15.84 -21.77 5.42
N GLY A 228 -15.07 -22.60 4.73
CA GLY A 228 -14.30 -22.21 3.59
C GLY A 228 -12.99 -21.49 3.94
N ASP A 229 -12.40 -20.83 2.94
CA ASP A 229 -11.16 -20.10 3.11
C ASP A 229 -11.41 -18.74 3.83
N LYS A 230 -10.35 -18.09 4.32
CA LYS A 230 -10.44 -16.80 5.02
C LYS A 230 -11.12 -15.70 4.19
N ILE A 231 -11.11 -15.78 2.87
CA ILE A 231 -11.79 -14.82 2.00
C ILE A 231 -13.31 -14.98 2.11
N ASP A 232 -13.82 -16.19 2.26
CA ASP A 232 -15.26 -16.43 2.45
C ASP A 232 -15.72 -15.93 3.82
N GLN A 233 -14.88 -16.04 4.84
CA GLN A 233 -15.15 -15.44 6.15
C GLN A 233 -15.18 -13.90 6.07
N LEU A 234 -14.27 -13.27 5.34
CA LEU A 234 -14.29 -11.82 5.10
C LEU A 234 -15.54 -11.39 4.30
N LYS A 235 -15.93 -12.17 3.28
CA LYS A 235 -17.17 -11.94 2.51
C LYS A 235 -18.41 -12.03 3.40
N GLN A 236 -18.44 -13.00 4.28
CA GLN A 236 -19.56 -13.17 5.21
C GLN A 236 -19.62 -12.03 6.22
N ALA A 237 -18.50 -11.62 6.80
CA ALA A 237 -18.44 -10.47 7.70
C ALA A 237 -18.93 -9.18 7.00
N ALA A 238 -18.46 -8.92 5.77
CA ALA A 238 -18.90 -7.79 4.96
C ALA A 238 -20.39 -7.82 4.64
N LYS A 239 -20.95 -9.01 4.38
CA LYS A 239 -22.39 -9.19 4.16
C LYS A 239 -23.20 -8.87 5.40
N VAL A 240 -22.76 -9.34 6.56
CA VAL A 240 -23.43 -9.06 7.85
C VAL A 240 -23.39 -7.56 8.15
N GLU A 241 -22.23 -6.91 8.01
CA GLU A 241 -22.08 -5.47 8.22
C GLU A 241 -23.02 -4.67 7.30
N TYR A 242 -23.09 -5.04 6.01
CA TYR A 242 -24.04 -4.43 5.07
C TYR A 242 -25.49 -4.58 5.51
N LEU A 243 -25.89 -5.79 5.92
CA LEU A 243 -27.26 -6.06 6.38
C LEU A 243 -27.60 -5.26 7.65
N MET A 244 -26.70 -5.22 8.62
CA MET A 244 -26.89 -4.46 9.86
C MET A 244 -27.00 -2.95 9.62
N LYS A 245 -26.43 -2.42 8.53
CA LYS A 245 -26.56 -1.00 8.18
C LYS A 245 -27.95 -0.62 7.68
N TYR A 246 -28.65 -1.54 7.01
CA TYR A 246 -29.90 -1.26 6.32
C TYR A 246 -31.14 -1.95 6.91
N TYR A 247 -30.96 -2.93 7.78
CA TYR A 247 -32.04 -3.74 8.36
C TYR A 247 -31.90 -3.82 9.88
N GLN A 248 -33.05 -3.96 10.57
CA GLN A 248 -33.00 -4.25 12.00
C GLN A 248 -32.55 -5.70 12.25
N PRO A 249 -31.86 -5.99 13.37
CA PRO A 249 -31.34 -7.34 13.65
C PRO A 249 -32.41 -8.45 13.55
N GLY A 250 -33.63 -8.17 13.99
CA GLY A 250 -34.75 -9.13 13.91
C GLY A 250 -35.13 -9.47 12.47
N ASP A 251 -35.18 -8.47 11.59
CA ASP A 251 -35.52 -8.63 10.19
C ASP A 251 -34.45 -9.43 9.42
N ILE A 252 -33.17 -9.30 9.83
CA ILE A 252 -32.06 -10.04 9.23
C ILE A 252 -32.19 -11.55 9.51
N VAL A 253 -32.54 -11.92 10.73
CA VAL A 253 -32.74 -13.32 11.12
C VAL A 253 -33.92 -13.93 10.37
N GLU A 254 -35.03 -13.21 10.30
CA GLU A 254 -36.26 -13.69 9.65
C GLU A 254 -36.10 -13.78 8.12
N ALA A 255 -35.55 -12.74 7.48
CA ALA A 255 -35.46 -12.66 6.03
C ALA A 255 -34.31 -13.47 5.41
N PHE A 256 -33.20 -13.62 6.14
CA PHE A 256 -31.95 -14.16 5.57
C PHE A 256 -31.42 -15.38 6.33
N GLY A 257 -32.03 -15.76 7.45
CA GLY A 257 -31.57 -16.89 8.28
C GLY A 257 -30.19 -16.70 8.89
N ILE A 258 -29.70 -15.46 8.94
CA ILE A 258 -28.39 -15.10 9.46
C ILE A 258 -28.59 -14.57 10.87
N SER A 259 -28.17 -15.33 11.89
CA SER A 259 -28.08 -14.79 13.25
C SER A 259 -26.90 -13.81 13.29
N PRO A 260 -27.11 -12.51 13.61
CA PRO A 260 -26.00 -11.63 13.92
C PRO A 260 -25.29 -12.26 15.13
N ALA A 261 -24.02 -12.63 14.97
CA ALA A 261 -23.22 -13.03 16.11
C ALA A 261 -23.30 -11.88 17.12
N GLU A 262 -23.62 -12.19 18.39
CA GLU A 262 -23.61 -11.18 19.46
C GLU A 262 -22.27 -10.44 19.35
N PRO A 263 -22.26 -9.09 19.38
CA PRO A 263 -21.02 -8.32 19.37
C PRO A 263 -20.21 -8.86 20.54
N THR A 264 -19.14 -9.57 20.22
CA THR A 264 -18.25 -10.09 21.24
C THR A 264 -17.77 -8.88 22.01
N SER A 265 -18.06 -8.84 23.32
CA SER A 265 -17.83 -7.75 24.27
C SER A 265 -16.37 -7.28 24.41
N ARG A 266 -15.54 -7.58 23.42
CA ARG A 266 -14.15 -7.16 23.25
C ARG A 266 -13.94 -5.97 22.29
N MET A 267 -14.95 -5.56 21.51
CA MET A 267 -14.86 -4.38 20.64
C MET A 267 -15.03 -3.05 21.39
N ASP A 268 -15.67 -3.04 22.56
CA ASP A 268 -15.93 -1.82 23.33
C ASP A 268 -14.75 -1.34 24.21
N LYS A 269 -13.59 -1.98 24.13
CA LYS A 269 -12.40 -1.59 24.93
C LYS A 269 -11.22 -1.06 24.11
N ALA A 270 -11.42 -0.77 22.84
CA ALA A 270 -10.38 -0.25 21.95
C ALA A 270 -10.83 1.04 21.20
N LEU A 271 -11.65 1.88 21.84
CA LEU A 271 -11.88 3.28 21.46
C LEU A 271 -11.29 4.18 22.53
#